data_85f6ad470411afbf6dc3ed2721137a18
#
_entry.id   85f6ad470411afbf6dc3ed2721137a18
#
_cell.length_a   1.000
_cell.length_b   1.000
_cell.length_c   1.000
_cell.angle_alpha   90.00
_cell.angle_beta   90.00
_cell.angle_gamma   90.00
#
_symmetry.space_group_name_H-M   'P 1'
#
loop_
_entity.id
_entity.type
_entity.pdbx_description
1 polymer ?
#
loop_
_entity_poly.entity_id
_entity_poly.type
_entity_poly.pdbx_seq_one_letter_code
_entity_poly.pdbx_strand_id
1 'polypeptide(L)'
;MNEKIPFRMPRVIAWEVTRRCPLKCRHCRAGAADVPYSNELSTDECLRVLDSLSQAPDPTIPQSHNQTIPPSPMIIWTGGEPMLRPDILQLVSRASELGIRSVMAPCGMLVTEDRLRALKDAGVMACSFSLDGPDAASHDAFRGVPGAYDNVTRAMEIAKSIGMPFQVNTTVSTLNVNRLEEIHAKAVALGAAKLDLFFLVPVGRGSAIADYALSDEQTRQVLNWAFAKAEQGPLAIKETCCPSAPIHWAQWSALHTRTVPQSPNHTLKQSHNPARSSRPCGCLGGRGFAFLSHVGDLQTCGFIDRPCGNIRDFGCDFRALISAADNPLGLAGTCRQQAQ
;
A
#
# COMPACT_ATOMS: atom_id res chain seq x y z
N MET A 1 -28.45 18.55 15.61
CA MET A 1 -28.09 18.95 14.22
C MET A 1 -26.84 18.15 13.88
N ASN A 2 -26.96 17.17 12.97
CA ASN A 2 -25.79 16.40 12.52
C ASN A 2 -24.96 17.31 11.63
N GLU A 3 -23.83 17.81 12.13
CA GLU A 3 -22.83 18.44 11.27
C GLU A 3 -22.39 17.39 10.23
N LYS A 4 -22.71 17.66 8.96
CA LYS A 4 -22.20 16.85 7.85
C LYS A 4 -20.69 16.98 7.87
N ILE A 5 -19.99 15.88 8.18
CA ILE A 5 -18.54 15.83 8.08
C ILE A 5 -18.19 16.13 6.62
N PRO A 6 -17.36 17.17 6.36
CA PRO A 6 -17.07 17.56 4.98
C PRO A 6 -16.41 16.38 4.25
N PHE A 7 -16.92 16.09 3.06
CA PHE A 7 -16.38 15.14 2.12
C PHE A 7 -14.87 15.36 1.90
N ARG A 8 -14.08 14.31 2.05
CA ARG A 8 -12.64 14.33 1.72
C ARG A 8 -12.29 13.19 0.78
N MET A 9 -11.80 13.54 -0.39
CA MET A 9 -11.20 12.56 -1.30
C MET A 9 -10.11 11.76 -0.59
N PRO A 10 -10.06 10.43 -0.76
CA PRO A 10 -8.96 9.63 -0.25
C PRO A 10 -7.65 10.11 -0.89
N ARG A 11 -6.58 10.15 -0.10
CA ARG A 11 -5.24 10.50 -0.60
C ARG A 11 -4.61 9.35 -1.40
N VAL A 12 -5.05 8.14 -1.11
CA VAL A 12 -4.54 6.91 -1.73
C VAL A 12 -5.73 6.02 -2.06
N ILE A 13 -5.76 5.53 -3.28
CA ILE A 13 -6.71 4.50 -3.74
C ILE A 13 -5.88 3.29 -4.15
N ALA A 14 -6.02 2.17 -3.41
CA ALA A 14 -5.54 0.89 -3.91
C ALA A 14 -6.61 0.31 -4.83
N TRP A 15 -6.30 0.20 -6.11
CA TRP A 15 -7.23 -0.31 -7.11
C TRP A 15 -6.85 -1.71 -7.55
N GLU A 16 -7.66 -2.70 -7.17
CA GLU A 16 -7.59 -4.07 -7.66
C GLU A 16 -8.15 -4.11 -9.08
N VAL A 17 -7.29 -3.89 -10.09
CA VAL A 17 -7.72 -3.78 -11.49
C VAL A 17 -8.05 -5.12 -12.15
N THR A 18 -7.58 -6.20 -11.57
CA THR A 18 -7.91 -7.59 -11.90
C THR A 18 -7.67 -8.46 -10.69
N ARG A 19 -8.41 -9.56 -10.56
CA ARG A 19 -8.15 -10.58 -9.51
C ARG A 19 -7.27 -11.72 -10.01
N ARG A 20 -7.03 -11.83 -11.31
CA ARG A 20 -6.18 -12.85 -11.89
C ARG A 20 -4.73 -12.71 -11.40
N CYS A 21 -4.09 -13.83 -11.00
CA CYS A 21 -2.72 -13.84 -10.49
C CYS A 21 -2.05 -15.20 -10.71
N PRO A 22 -0.79 -15.25 -11.18
CA PRO A 22 -0.07 -16.51 -11.34
C PRO A 22 0.42 -17.10 -10.01
N LEU A 23 0.43 -16.31 -8.92
CA LEU A 23 0.86 -16.76 -7.60
C LEU A 23 -0.28 -17.39 -6.80
N LYS A 24 0.10 -18.22 -5.80
CA LYS A 24 -0.80 -18.90 -4.87
C LYS A 24 -0.47 -18.55 -3.41
N CYS A 25 -0.16 -17.27 -3.14
CA CYS A 25 0.29 -16.81 -1.83
C CYS A 25 -0.62 -17.28 -0.69
N ARG A 26 -0.03 -17.80 0.39
CA ARG A 26 -0.77 -18.33 1.56
C ARG A 26 -1.59 -17.25 2.26
N HIS A 27 -1.11 -16.02 2.29
CA HIS A 27 -1.75 -14.85 2.92
C HIS A 27 -2.62 -14.02 1.96
N CYS A 28 -2.89 -14.50 0.74
CA CYS A 28 -3.57 -13.70 -0.27
C CYS A 28 -4.96 -13.26 0.19
N ARG A 29 -5.11 -11.96 0.40
CA ARG A 29 -6.36 -11.29 0.77
C ARG A 29 -7.50 -11.58 -0.22
N ALA A 30 -7.19 -11.51 -1.51
CA ALA A 30 -8.17 -11.67 -2.59
C ALA A 30 -8.49 -13.13 -2.90
N GLY A 31 -7.73 -14.10 -2.37
CA GLY A 31 -7.83 -15.49 -2.82
C GLY A 31 -7.54 -15.67 -4.32
N ALA A 32 -6.77 -14.77 -4.92
CA ALA A 32 -6.50 -14.71 -6.35
C ALA A 32 -5.94 -16.01 -6.93
N ALA A 33 -6.32 -16.32 -8.18
CA ALA A 33 -5.86 -17.48 -8.94
C ALA A 33 -5.65 -17.09 -10.41
N ASP A 34 -4.93 -17.91 -11.17
CA ASP A 34 -4.73 -17.69 -12.61
C ASP A 34 -5.91 -18.24 -13.43
N VAL A 35 -7.06 -17.62 -13.21
CA VAL A 35 -8.30 -17.92 -13.93
C VAL A 35 -8.98 -16.61 -14.36
N PRO A 36 -9.81 -16.62 -15.42
CA PRO A 36 -10.66 -15.49 -15.75
C PRO A 36 -11.65 -15.19 -14.63
N TYR A 37 -11.85 -13.92 -14.31
CA TYR A 37 -12.89 -13.46 -13.39
C TYR A 37 -13.97 -12.72 -14.17
N SER A 38 -15.23 -13.05 -13.88
CA SER A 38 -16.38 -12.36 -14.46
C SER A 38 -16.58 -10.99 -13.84
N ASN A 39 -17.26 -10.11 -14.58
CA ASN A 39 -17.68 -8.79 -14.09
C ASN A 39 -16.54 -7.83 -13.69
N GLU A 40 -15.30 -8.09 -14.10
CA GLU A 40 -14.25 -7.07 -13.95
C GLU A 40 -14.67 -5.77 -14.67
N LEU A 41 -14.27 -4.63 -14.13
CA LEU A 41 -14.51 -3.35 -14.79
C LEU A 41 -13.88 -3.35 -16.19
N SER A 42 -14.66 -2.98 -17.20
CA SER A 42 -14.17 -2.80 -18.56
C SER A 42 -13.19 -1.62 -18.65
N THR A 43 -12.43 -1.53 -19.75
CA THR A 43 -11.54 -0.40 -20.01
C THR A 43 -12.29 0.93 -19.94
N ASP A 44 -13.46 1.02 -20.58
CA ASP A 44 -14.27 2.24 -20.59
C ASP A 44 -14.80 2.63 -19.20
N GLU A 45 -15.18 1.64 -18.39
CA GLU A 45 -15.58 1.89 -17.00
C GLU A 45 -14.39 2.43 -16.18
N CYS A 46 -13.21 1.81 -16.34
CA CYS A 46 -11.99 2.27 -15.67
C CYS A 46 -11.61 3.69 -16.09
N LEU A 47 -11.70 4.03 -17.37
CA LEU A 47 -11.41 5.37 -17.88
C LEU A 47 -12.37 6.41 -17.28
N ARG A 48 -13.69 6.12 -17.21
CA ARG A 48 -14.67 7.00 -16.55
C ARG A 48 -14.35 7.22 -15.07
N VAL A 49 -13.95 6.16 -14.36
CA VAL A 49 -13.50 6.29 -12.96
C VAL A 49 -12.31 7.25 -12.86
N LEU A 50 -11.30 7.11 -13.72
CA LEU A 50 -10.14 8.00 -13.74
C LEU A 50 -10.54 9.46 -14.03
N ASP A 51 -11.40 9.68 -15.00
CA ASP A 51 -11.89 11.02 -15.35
C ASP A 51 -12.60 11.68 -14.17
N SER A 52 -13.38 10.93 -13.42
CA SER A 52 -14.08 11.44 -12.23
C SER A 52 -13.12 11.80 -11.08
N LEU A 53 -11.94 11.17 -11.01
CA LEU A 53 -10.93 11.47 -9.98
C LEU A 53 -10.16 12.76 -10.25
N SER A 54 -10.09 13.20 -11.52
CA SER A 54 -9.30 14.36 -11.95
C SER A 54 -10.04 15.70 -11.87
N GLN A 55 -11.36 15.68 -11.70
CA GLN A 55 -12.16 16.92 -11.68
C GLN A 55 -11.69 17.83 -10.55
N ALA A 56 -11.65 19.13 -10.83
CA ALA A 56 -11.22 20.16 -9.88
C ALA A 56 -11.97 20.05 -8.54
N PRO A 57 -11.32 20.39 -7.41
CA PRO A 57 -12.01 20.44 -6.12
C PRO A 57 -13.22 21.35 -6.21
N ASP A 58 -14.31 20.97 -5.54
CA ASP A 58 -15.49 21.82 -5.40
C ASP A 58 -15.05 23.19 -4.84
N PRO A 59 -15.26 24.29 -5.57
CA PRO A 59 -14.85 25.63 -5.13
C PRO A 59 -15.58 26.10 -3.86
N THR A 60 -16.67 25.42 -3.46
CA THR A 60 -17.42 25.73 -2.23
C THR A 60 -16.78 25.17 -0.97
N ILE A 61 -15.77 24.28 -1.10
CA ILE A 61 -15.04 23.72 0.05
C ILE A 61 -13.89 24.66 0.42
N PRO A 62 -13.89 25.27 1.63
CA PRO A 62 -12.79 26.14 2.05
C PRO A 62 -11.46 25.41 2.01
N GLN A 63 -10.54 25.84 1.16
CA GLN A 63 -9.18 25.35 1.18
C GLN A 63 -8.48 25.96 2.41
N SER A 64 -8.17 25.14 3.40
CA SER A 64 -7.35 25.60 4.53
C SER A 64 -5.95 25.94 4.01
N HIS A 65 -5.49 27.16 4.26
CA HIS A 65 -4.26 27.77 3.72
C HIS A 65 -2.95 27.01 4.07
N ASN A 66 -3.01 25.86 4.74
CA ASN A 66 -1.84 25.15 5.25
C ASN A 66 -1.73 23.67 4.82
N GLN A 67 -2.49 23.22 3.82
CA GLN A 67 -2.38 21.84 3.33
C GLN A 67 -2.08 21.83 1.83
N THR A 68 -0.82 21.62 1.47
CA THR A 68 -0.35 21.16 0.15
C THR A 68 -0.81 19.70 -0.10
N ILE A 69 -2.14 19.46 -0.08
CA ILE A 69 -2.70 18.17 -0.47
C ILE A 69 -2.82 18.21 -1.99
N PRO A 70 -2.21 17.27 -2.73
CA PRO A 70 -2.41 17.20 -4.17
C PRO A 70 -3.90 17.13 -4.48
N PRO A 71 -4.38 17.83 -5.49
CA PRO A 71 -5.80 17.86 -5.86
C PRO A 71 -6.31 16.46 -6.28
N SER A 72 -5.42 15.55 -6.67
CA SER A 72 -5.74 14.19 -7.10
C SER A 72 -5.14 13.15 -6.15
N PRO A 73 -5.82 12.00 -5.94
CA PRO A 73 -5.28 10.90 -5.15
C PRO A 73 -4.05 10.28 -5.83
N MET A 74 -3.34 9.45 -5.08
CA MET A 74 -2.37 8.51 -5.64
C MET A 74 -3.06 7.17 -5.85
N ILE A 75 -2.93 6.58 -7.03
CA ILE A 75 -3.42 5.24 -7.32
C ILE A 75 -2.28 4.23 -7.12
N ILE A 76 -2.57 3.18 -6.35
CA ILE A 76 -1.76 1.96 -6.29
C ILE A 76 -2.46 0.94 -7.20
N TRP A 77 -1.90 0.73 -8.38
CA TRP A 77 -2.35 -0.31 -9.30
C TRP A 77 -1.97 -1.67 -8.71
N THR A 78 -2.97 -2.38 -8.26
CA THR A 78 -2.82 -3.69 -7.61
C THR A 78 -3.85 -4.68 -8.15
N GLY A 79 -3.97 -5.81 -7.49
CA GLY A 79 -4.93 -6.82 -7.90
C GLY A 79 -4.58 -8.18 -7.34
N GLY A 80 -4.83 -9.18 -8.18
CA GLY A 80 -3.99 -10.36 -8.20
C GLY A 80 -2.61 -9.96 -8.73
N GLU A 81 -2.48 -9.85 -10.06
CA GLU A 81 -1.30 -9.31 -10.74
C GLU A 81 -1.74 -8.24 -11.76
N PRO A 82 -1.49 -6.95 -11.49
CA PRO A 82 -1.99 -5.88 -12.35
C PRO A 82 -1.43 -5.92 -13.77
N MET A 83 -0.22 -6.47 -13.97
CA MET A 83 0.39 -6.61 -15.29
C MET A 83 -0.24 -7.71 -16.16
N LEU A 84 -1.20 -8.51 -15.63
CA LEU A 84 -2.02 -9.42 -16.43
C LEU A 84 -3.18 -8.70 -17.12
N ARG A 85 -3.53 -7.50 -16.66
CA ARG A 85 -4.58 -6.72 -17.30
C ARG A 85 -4.08 -6.15 -18.64
N PRO A 86 -4.73 -6.45 -19.78
CA PRO A 86 -4.19 -6.14 -21.12
C PRO A 86 -4.13 -4.63 -21.40
N ASP A 87 -5.04 -3.84 -20.82
CA ASP A 87 -5.16 -2.39 -21.00
C ASP A 87 -4.43 -1.58 -19.90
N ILE A 88 -3.61 -2.22 -19.06
CA ILE A 88 -2.98 -1.54 -17.92
C ILE A 88 -2.14 -0.32 -18.32
N LEU A 89 -1.43 -0.38 -19.44
CA LEU A 89 -0.65 0.76 -19.94
C LEU A 89 -1.56 1.93 -20.33
N GLN A 90 -2.69 1.66 -20.98
CA GLN A 90 -3.69 2.69 -21.33
C GLN A 90 -4.25 3.37 -20.08
N LEU A 91 -4.58 2.59 -19.03
CA LEU A 91 -5.11 3.12 -17.78
C LEU A 91 -4.07 3.98 -17.05
N VAL A 92 -2.81 3.52 -17.00
CA VAL A 92 -1.70 4.29 -16.40
C VAL A 92 -1.44 5.59 -17.16
N SER A 93 -1.39 5.54 -18.50
CA SER A 93 -1.22 6.73 -19.34
C SER A 93 -2.35 7.74 -19.10
N ARG A 94 -3.60 7.28 -19.05
CA ARG A 94 -4.74 8.15 -18.76
C ARG A 94 -4.64 8.79 -17.38
N ALA A 95 -4.27 8.03 -16.35
CA ALA A 95 -4.04 8.57 -15.02
C ALA A 95 -2.95 9.66 -15.04
N SER A 96 -1.86 9.44 -15.76
CA SER A 96 -0.75 10.41 -15.92
C SER A 96 -1.21 11.68 -16.62
N GLU A 97 -1.96 11.59 -17.72
CA GLU A 97 -2.56 12.73 -18.44
C GLU A 97 -3.43 13.60 -17.51
N LEU A 98 -4.14 12.95 -16.59
CA LEU A 98 -5.00 13.59 -15.60
C LEU A 98 -4.24 14.12 -14.37
N GLY A 99 -2.91 14.02 -14.34
CA GLY A 99 -2.09 14.43 -13.20
C GLY A 99 -2.26 13.54 -11.96
N ILE A 100 -2.80 12.33 -12.12
CA ILE A 100 -2.96 11.36 -11.04
C ILE A 100 -1.67 10.58 -10.88
N ARG A 101 -1.10 10.59 -9.68
CA ARG A 101 0.13 9.84 -9.38
C ARG A 101 -0.13 8.35 -9.35
N SER A 102 0.78 7.56 -9.94
CA SER A 102 0.65 6.11 -10.09
C SER A 102 1.82 5.35 -9.44
N VAL A 103 1.50 4.31 -8.71
CA VAL A 103 2.44 3.29 -8.19
C VAL A 103 1.95 1.92 -8.65
N MET A 104 2.86 1.05 -9.10
CA MET A 104 2.53 -0.32 -9.54
C MET A 104 2.95 -1.32 -8.47
N ALA A 105 2.08 -2.29 -8.16
CA ALA A 105 2.36 -3.36 -7.20
C ALA A 105 2.40 -4.75 -7.88
N PRO A 106 3.43 -5.04 -8.71
CA PRO A 106 3.53 -6.30 -9.42
C PRO A 106 4.11 -7.40 -8.55
N CYS A 107 3.73 -8.64 -8.83
CA CYS A 107 4.26 -9.82 -8.14
C CYS A 107 5.69 -10.22 -8.58
N GLY A 108 6.23 -9.59 -9.63
CA GLY A 108 7.55 -9.86 -10.19
C GLY A 108 7.57 -10.87 -11.33
N MET A 109 6.62 -11.81 -11.41
CA MET A 109 6.60 -12.90 -12.38
C MET A 109 6.57 -12.44 -13.85
N LEU A 110 5.96 -11.29 -14.12
CA LEU A 110 5.74 -10.77 -15.46
C LEU A 110 6.63 -9.56 -15.77
N VAL A 111 7.53 -9.19 -14.89
CA VAL A 111 8.41 -8.04 -15.05
C VAL A 111 9.55 -8.41 -16.00
N THR A 112 9.62 -7.67 -17.10
CA THR A 112 10.78 -7.58 -17.99
C THR A 112 11.23 -6.13 -18.05
N GLU A 113 12.45 -5.85 -18.51
CA GLU A 113 12.94 -4.49 -18.65
C GLU A 113 12.04 -3.64 -19.56
N ASP A 114 11.67 -4.17 -20.72
CA ASP A 114 10.80 -3.45 -21.68
C ASP A 114 9.43 -3.11 -21.06
N ARG A 115 8.80 -4.06 -20.36
CA ARG A 115 7.50 -3.83 -19.72
C ARG A 115 7.60 -2.80 -18.60
N LEU A 116 8.68 -2.85 -17.82
CA LEU A 116 8.85 -1.91 -16.71
C LEU A 116 9.21 -0.51 -17.21
N ARG A 117 9.99 -0.40 -18.31
CA ARG A 117 10.23 0.87 -19.02
C ARG A 117 8.91 1.44 -19.57
N ALA A 118 8.12 0.62 -20.26
CA ALA A 118 6.83 1.07 -20.79
C ALA A 118 5.89 1.60 -19.67
N LEU A 119 5.85 0.95 -18.51
CA LEU A 119 5.10 1.44 -17.34
C LEU A 119 5.65 2.77 -16.80
N LYS A 120 6.97 2.92 -16.77
CA LYS A 120 7.65 4.17 -16.36
C LYS A 120 7.31 5.30 -17.30
N ASP A 121 7.41 5.05 -18.61
CA ASP A 121 7.11 6.04 -19.65
C ASP A 121 5.62 6.42 -19.67
N ALA A 122 4.73 5.47 -19.33
CA ALA A 122 3.30 5.73 -19.14
C ALA A 122 2.98 6.55 -17.87
N GLY A 123 3.95 6.73 -16.94
CA GLY A 123 3.77 7.58 -15.76
C GLY A 123 3.76 6.85 -14.41
N VAL A 124 4.16 5.57 -14.35
CA VAL A 124 4.40 4.90 -13.06
C VAL A 124 5.63 5.50 -12.39
N MET A 125 5.46 6.03 -11.19
CA MET A 125 6.51 6.74 -10.45
C MET A 125 7.38 5.80 -9.61
N ALA A 126 6.82 4.68 -9.15
CA ALA A 126 7.50 3.71 -8.30
C ALA A 126 6.82 2.35 -8.36
N CYS A 127 7.55 1.31 -7.96
CA CYS A 127 7.01 -0.03 -7.77
C CYS A 127 6.94 -0.42 -6.29
N SER A 128 6.07 -1.39 -6.00
CA SER A 128 5.95 -2.01 -4.68
C SER A 128 6.06 -3.53 -4.87
N PHE A 129 7.23 -4.08 -4.56
CA PHE A 129 7.49 -5.51 -4.67
C PHE A 129 7.34 -6.21 -3.32
N SER A 130 6.99 -7.48 -3.35
CA SER A 130 6.83 -8.26 -2.13
C SER A 130 8.02 -9.20 -1.90
N LEU A 131 8.56 -9.22 -0.67
CA LEU A 131 9.63 -10.11 -0.26
C LEU A 131 9.32 -10.63 1.15
N ASP A 132 8.87 -11.89 1.27
CA ASP A 132 8.47 -12.47 2.57
C ASP A 132 9.49 -13.47 3.13
N GLY A 133 10.57 -13.68 2.44
CA GLY A 133 11.71 -14.48 2.87
C GLY A 133 13.01 -14.01 2.24
N PRO A 134 14.16 -14.19 2.89
CA PRO A 134 15.45 -13.74 2.38
C PRO A 134 16.03 -14.67 1.30
N ASP A 135 15.43 -15.82 1.10
CA ASP A 135 15.86 -16.87 0.16
C ASP A 135 14.67 -17.49 -0.58
N ALA A 136 14.97 -18.27 -1.64
CA ALA A 136 13.96 -18.94 -2.46
C ALA A 136 13.10 -19.92 -1.65
N ALA A 137 13.71 -20.69 -0.75
CA ALA A 137 12.97 -21.70 0.00
C ALA A 137 11.85 -21.09 0.85
N SER A 138 12.15 -20.03 1.60
CA SER A 138 11.18 -19.36 2.47
C SER A 138 10.17 -18.51 1.68
N HIS A 139 10.63 -17.76 0.69
CA HIS A 139 9.78 -16.89 -0.09
C HIS A 139 8.79 -17.69 -0.96
N ASP A 140 9.29 -18.68 -1.72
CA ASP A 140 8.46 -19.49 -2.61
C ASP A 140 7.41 -20.30 -1.84
N ALA A 141 7.79 -20.85 -0.67
CA ALA A 141 6.85 -21.53 0.22
C ALA A 141 5.70 -20.62 0.68
N PHE A 142 5.98 -19.32 0.93
CA PHE A 142 4.97 -18.35 1.32
C PHE A 142 4.13 -17.86 0.14
N ARG A 143 4.76 -17.68 -1.05
CA ARG A 143 4.10 -17.26 -2.28
C ARG A 143 3.40 -18.40 -3.03
N GLY A 144 3.68 -19.65 -2.65
CA GLY A 144 3.02 -20.85 -3.15
C GLY A 144 3.38 -21.23 -4.59
N VAL A 145 4.47 -20.70 -5.14
CA VAL A 145 4.95 -20.96 -6.50
C VAL A 145 6.47 -20.96 -6.52
N PRO A 146 7.11 -22.05 -7.01
CA PRO A 146 8.57 -22.09 -7.21
C PRO A 146 9.04 -20.99 -8.15
N GLY A 147 10.21 -20.41 -7.86
CA GLY A 147 10.82 -19.35 -8.65
C GLY A 147 10.22 -17.95 -8.43
N ALA A 148 9.27 -17.78 -7.50
CA ALA A 148 8.74 -16.46 -7.15
C ALA A 148 9.83 -15.54 -6.60
N TYR A 149 10.77 -16.08 -5.81
CA TYR A 149 11.91 -15.33 -5.27
C TYR A 149 12.84 -14.81 -6.37
N ASP A 150 13.25 -15.67 -7.29
CA ASP A 150 14.16 -15.29 -8.38
C ASP A 150 13.51 -14.27 -9.30
N ASN A 151 12.22 -14.41 -9.57
CA ASN A 151 11.48 -13.46 -10.41
C ASN A 151 11.36 -12.09 -9.73
N VAL A 152 11.01 -12.03 -8.45
CA VAL A 152 10.84 -10.75 -7.75
C VAL A 152 12.17 -10.05 -7.50
N THR A 153 13.25 -10.77 -7.18
CA THR A 153 14.58 -10.17 -7.01
C THR A 153 15.12 -9.64 -8.35
N ARG A 154 14.96 -10.39 -9.43
CA ARG A 154 15.26 -9.91 -10.79
C ARG A 154 14.45 -8.66 -11.15
N ALA A 155 13.15 -8.62 -10.80
CA ALA A 155 12.32 -7.45 -11.04
C ALA A 155 12.82 -6.19 -10.28
N MET A 156 13.31 -6.36 -9.04
CA MET A 156 13.92 -5.28 -8.27
C MET A 156 15.24 -4.81 -8.89
N GLU A 157 16.07 -5.74 -9.39
CA GLU A 157 17.31 -5.41 -10.09
C GLU A 157 17.04 -4.63 -11.39
N ILE A 158 16.04 -5.03 -12.16
CA ILE A 158 15.58 -4.28 -13.34
C ILE A 158 15.09 -2.89 -12.92
N ALA A 159 14.27 -2.78 -11.89
CA ALA A 159 13.79 -1.48 -11.40
C ALA A 159 14.98 -0.56 -11.04
N LYS A 160 15.97 -1.09 -10.32
CA LYS A 160 17.20 -0.38 -9.97
C LYS A 160 17.99 0.06 -11.21
N SER A 161 18.17 -0.83 -12.19
CA SER A 161 18.96 -0.54 -13.41
C SER A 161 18.35 0.57 -14.27
N ILE A 162 17.02 0.66 -14.32
CA ILE A 162 16.32 1.71 -15.07
C ILE A 162 16.02 2.97 -14.24
N GLY A 163 16.50 3.03 -13.00
CA GLY A 163 16.25 4.15 -12.09
C GLY A 163 14.77 4.32 -11.72
N MET A 164 14.02 3.22 -11.58
CA MET A 164 12.66 3.24 -11.04
C MET A 164 12.72 2.98 -9.52
N PRO A 165 12.31 3.93 -8.68
CA PRO A 165 12.26 3.70 -7.24
C PRO A 165 11.31 2.56 -6.89
N PHE A 166 11.63 1.80 -5.84
CA PHE A 166 10.72 0.78 -5.35
C PHE A 166 10.77 0.62 -3.83
N GLN A 167 9.66 0.14 -3.28
CA GLN A 167 9.58 -0.33 -1.91
C GLN A 167 9.46 -1.85 -1.87
N VAL A 168 9.91 -2.43 -0.77
CA VAL A 168 9.71 -3.84 -0.44
C VAL A 168 8.58 -3.94 0.58
N ASN A 169 7.60 -4.81 0.31
CA ASN A 169 6.54 -5.17 1.25
C ASN A 169 6.81 -6.57 1.82
N THR A 170 6.76 -6.71 3.13
CA THR A 170 6.90 -8.00 3.81
C THR A 170 5.67 -8.25 4.68
N THR A 171 4.97 -9.36 4.45
CA THR A 171 3.91 -9.79 5.36
C THR A 171 4.54 -10.50 6.55
N VAL A 172 4.47 -9.87 7.72
CA VAL A 172 5.08 -10.37 8.95
C VAL A 172 4.15 -11.35 9.65
N SER A 173 4.70 -12.50 10.00
CA SER A 173 4.01 -13.60 10.70
C SER A 173 5.04 -14.43 11.47
N THR A 174 4.61 -15.40 12.27
CA THR A 174 5.51 -16.32 12.96
C THR A 174 6.36 -17.16 12.01
N LEU A 175 5.99 -17.24 10.71
CA LEU A 175 6.74 -17.96 9.68
C LEU A 175 8.06 -17.26 9.29
N ASN A 176 8.16 -15.94 9.48
CA ASN A 176 9.32 -15.17 9.03
C ASN A 176 9.81 -14.11 10.02
N VAL A 177 9.18 -13.97 11.19
CA VAL A 177 9.55 -12.95 12.18
C VAL A 177 11.01 -13.06 12.60
N ASN A 178 11.55 -14.25 12.71
CA ASN A 178 12.96 -14.52 13.07
C ASN A 178 13.94 -14.25 11.91
N ARG A 179 13.46 -13.96 10.71
CA ARG A 179 14.23 -13.71 9.49
C ARG A 179 14.15 -12.25 9.02
N LEU A 180 13.52 -11.34 9.81
CA LEU A 180 13.32 -9.94 9.42
C LEU A 180 14.66 -9.20 9.21
N GLU A 181 15.69 -9.53 9.99
CA GLU A 181 17.02 -8.94 9.80
C GLU A 181 17.62 -9.29 8.43
N GLU A 182 17.48 -10.52 8.01
CA GLU A 182 17.97 -10.99 6.71
C GLU A 182 17.14 -10.39 5.55
N ILE A 183 15.82 -10.31 5.72
CA ILE A 183 14.92 -9.65 4.74
C ILE A 183 15.30 -8.16 4.59
N HIS A 184 15.52 -7.47 5.70
CA HIS A 184 15.96 -6.07 5.71
C HIS A 184 17.30 -5.91 4.98
N ALA A 185 18.29 -6.73 5.33
CA ALA A 185 19.61 -6.71 4.67
C ALA A 185 19.50 -6.94 3.16
N LYS A 186 18.63 -7.89 2.74
CA LYS A 186 18.35 -8.15 1.32
C LYS A 186 17.70 -6.96 0.63
N ALA A 187 16.72 -6.32 1.26
CA ALA A 187 16.06 -5.13 0.73
C ALA A 187 17.05 -3.96 0.54
N VAL A 188 17.95 -3.75 1.50
CA VAL A 188 19.04 -2.77 1.40
C VAL A 188 19.97 -3.09 0.22
N ALA A 189 20.43 -4.32 0.10
CA ALA A 189 21.34 -4.76 -0.96
C ALA A 189 20.74 -4.59 -2.36
N LEU A 190 19.45 -4.87 -2.50
CA LEU A 190 18.71 -4.67 -3.74
C LEU A 190 18.47 -3.18 -4.07
N GLY A 191 18.63 -2.29 -3.10
CA GLY A 191 18.48 -0.83 -3.29
C GLY A 191 17.04 -0.35 -3.12
N ALA A 192 16.24 -1.02 -2.29
CA ALA A 192 14.92 -0.54 -1.94
C ALA A 192 14.98 0.84 -1.28
N ALA A 193 14.04 1.72 -1.59
CA ALA A 193 13.89 3.01 -0.93
C ALA A 193 13.18 2.88 0.43
N LYS A 194 12.43 1.79 0.63
CA LYS A 194 11.59 1.60 1.80
C LYS A 194 11.27 0.12 2.02
N LEU A 195 11.16 -0.27 3.28
CA LEU A 195 10.58 -1.54 3.72
C LEU A 195 9.23 -1.26 4.41
N ASP A 196 8.16 -1.86 3.91
CA ASP A 196 6.82 -1.77 4.51
C ASP A 196 6.46 -3.12 5.14
N LEU A 197 6.31 -3.15 6.45
CA LEU A 197 5.96 -4.33 7.23
C LEU A 197 4.44 -4.43 7.35
N PHE A 198 3.85 -5.37 6.65
CA PHE A 198 2.42 -5.68 6.74
C PHE A 198 2.20 -6.75 7.80
N PHE A 199 1.57 -6.40 8.89
CA PHE A 199 1.17 -7.40 9.88
C PHE A 199 0.05 -8.29 9.30
N LEU A 200 0.19 -9.61 9.46
CA LEU A 200 -0.74 -10.58 8.88
C LEU A 200 -2.18 -10.30 9.31
N VAL A 201 -3.06 -10.08 8.34
CA VAL A 201 -4.51 -9.98 8.53
C VAL A 201 -5.13 -11.28 8.00
N PRO A 202 -5.80 -12.08 8.84
CA PRO A 202 -6.30 -13.41 8.47
C PRO A 202 -7.62 -13.34 7.67
N VAL A 203 -7.53 -12.86 6.42
CA VAL A 203 -8.65 -12.79 5.46
C VAL A 203 -8.30 -13.47 4.15
N GLY A 204 -9.31 -13.84 3.35
CA GLY A 204 -9.12 -14.60 2.12
C GLY A 204 -8.41 -15.92 2.39
N ARG A 205 -7.36 -16.27 1.59
CA ARG A 205 -6.53 -17.44 1.89
C ARG A 205 -5.75 -17.30 3.20
N GLY A 206 -5.49 -16.07 3.64
CA GLY A 206 -4.83 -15.80 4.91
C GLY A 206 -5.57 -16.32 6.14
N SER A 207 -6.88 -16.57 6.04
CA SER A 207 -7.65 -17.18 7.13
C SER A 207 -7.17 -18.59 7.49
N ALA A 208 -6.66 -19.35 6.51
CA ALA A 208 -6.08 -20.67 6.73
C ALA A 208 -4.72 -20.65 7.47
N ILE A 209 -4.14 -19.48 7.66
CA ILE A 209 -2.88 -19.27 8.38
C ILE A 209 -3.05 -18.27 9.54
N ALA A 210 -4.26 -18.12 10.07
CA ALA A 210 -4.54 -17.22 11.19
C ALA A 210 -3.66 -17.51 12.42
N ASP A 211 -3.37 -18.76 12.70
CA ASP A 211 -2.52 -19.19 13.81
C ASP A 211 -1.05 -18.75 13.69
N TYR A 212 -0.65 -18.26 12.51
CA TYR A 212 0.68 -17.67 12.29
C TYR A 212 0.70 -16.15 12.48
N ALA A 213 -0.40 -15.53 12.91
CA ALA A 213 -0.38 -14.14 13.34
C ALA A 213 0.53 -13.98 14.56
N LEU A 214 1.17 -12.81 14.67
CA LEU A 214 2.02 -12.52 15.82
C LEU A 214 1.18 -12.31 17.08
N SER A 215 1.70 -12.76 18.22
CA SER A 215 1.20 -12.35 19.52
C SER A 215 1.47 -10.85 19.76
N ASP A 216 0.82 -10.25 20.76
CA ASP A 216 1.06 -8.87 21.15
C ASP A 216 2.53 -8.62 21.53
N GLU A 217 3.14 -9.58 22.21
CA GLU A 217 4.55 -9.49 22.61
C GLU A 217 5.48 -9.53 21.38
N GLN A 218 5.24 -10.45 20.44
CA GLN A 218 6.00 -10.51 19.19
C GLN A 218 5.78 -9.24 18.35
N THR A 219 4.56 -8.74 18.29
CA THR A 219 4.22 -7.48 17.62
C THR A 219 5.03 -6.32 18.21
N ARG A 220 5.09 -6.22 19.54
CA ARG A 220 5.90 -5.21 20.23
C ARG A 220 7.39 -5.34 19.91
N GLN A 221 7.92 -6.55 19.89
CA GLN A 221 9.32 -6.80 19.55
C GLN A 221 9.65 -6.38 18.12
N VAL A 222 8.79 -6.73 17.14
CA VAL A 222 8.94 -6.32 15.74
C VAL A 222 8.88 -4.79 15.59
N LEU A 223 7.95 -4.13 16.28
CA LEU A 223 7.84 -2.68 16.24
C LEU A 223 9.08 -1.99 16.83
N ASN A 224 9.58 -2.46 17.97
CA ASN A 224 10.81 -1.92 18.58
C ASN A 224 12.02 -2.10 17.63
N TRP A 225 12.14 -3.26 17.00
CA TRP A 225 13.16 -3.53 16.01
C TRP A 225 13.02 -2.57 14.81
N ALA A 226 11.81 -2.40 14.27
CA ALA A 226 11.53 -1.53 13.14
C ALA A 226 11.88 -0.06 13.43
N PHE A 227 11.51 0.43 14.61
CA PHE A 227 11.82 1.80 15.04
C PHE A 227 13.33 2.02 15.16
N ALA A 228 14.05 1.09 15.80
CA ALA A 228 15.50 1.18 15.94
C ALA A 228 16.22 1.14 14.57
N LYS A 229 15.78 0.26 13.65
CA LYS A 229 16.34 0.18 12.30
C LYS A 229 16.05 1.42 11.47
N ALA A 230 14.85 1.99 11.57
CA ALA A 230 14.49 3.22 10.86
C ALA A 230 15.31 4.43 11.30
N GLU A 231 15.75 4.48 12.57
CA GLU A 231 16.62 5.56 13.05
C GLU A 231 18.08 5.42 12.61
N GLN A 232 18.59 4.21 12.52
CA GLN A 232 20.00 3.90 12.32
C GLN A 232 20.38 3.61 10.87
N GLY A 233 19.41 3.20 10.06
CA GLY A 233 19.65 2.66 8.74
C GLY A 233 19.40 3.61 7.58
N PRO A 234 19.88 3.25 6.39
CA PRO A 234 19.61 3.99 5.16
C PRO A 234 18.18 3.74 4.62
N LEU A 235 17.49 2.68 5.09
CA LEU A 235 16.22 2.21 4.60
C LEU A 235 15.08 2.73 5.48
N ALA A 236 14.16 3.48 4.90
CA ALA A 236 12.94 3.87 5.62
C ALA A 236 12.10 2.62 5.92
N ILE A 237 11.57 2.51 7.14
CA ILE A 237 10.68 1.42 7.54
C ILE A 237 9.31 2.00 7.90
N LYS A 238 8.26 1.30 7.50
CA LYS A 238 6.87 1.64 7.81
C LYS A 238 6.14 0.40 8.27
N GLU A 239 5.17 0.60 9.13
CA GLU A 239 4.26 -0.43 9.64
C GLU A 239 2.88 -0.24 9.03
N THR A 240 2.33 -1.31 8.47
CA THR A 240 0.99 -1.36 7.86
C THR A 240 0.17 -2.48 8.48
N CYS A 241 -1.13 -2.26 8.65
CA CYS A 241 -2.05 -3.17 9.32
C CYS A 241 -1.72 -3.43 10.79
N CYS A 242 -1.12 -2.44 11.49
CA CYS A 242 -0.82 -2.48 12.91
C CYS A 242 -1.42 -1.24 13.61
N PRO A 243 -2.71 -1.28 14.02
CA PRO A 243 -3.38 -0.12 14.63
C PRO A 243 -2.73 0.36 15.93
N SER A 244 -2.05 -0.52 16.65
CA SER A 244 -1.34 -0.21 17.90
C SER A 244 0.03 0.45 17.71
N ALA A 245 0.58 0.48 16.50
CA ALA A 245 1.91 1.03 16.23
C ALA A 245 2.13 2.46 16.77
N PRO A 246 1.17 3.41 16.69
CA PRO A 246 1.36 4.74 17.28
C PRO A 246 1.53 4.75 18.80
N ILE A 247 0.88 3.82 19.49
CA ILE A 247 0.98 3.68 20.95
C ILE A 247 2.37 3.14 21.31
N HIS A 248 2.80 2.10 20.64
CA HIS A 248 4.14 1.52 20.83
C HIS A 248 5.25 2.52 20.48
N TRP A 249 5.08 3.31 19.42
CA TRP A 249 6.02 4.38 19.08
C TRP A 249 6.14 5.42 20.21
N ALA A 250 5.02 5.85 20.78
CA ALA A 250 5.04 6.83 21.87
C ALA A 250 5.79 6.28 23.10
N GLN A 251 5.59 5.01 23.45
CA GLN A 251 6.29 4.34 24.54
C GLN A 251 7.78 4.19 24.23
N TRP A 252 8.12 3.70 23.05
CA TRP A 252 9.50 3.49 22.60
C TRP A 252 10.28 4.82 22.56
N SER A 253 9.71 5.86 21.97
CA SER A 253 10.34 7.17 21.85
C SER A 253 10.59 7.82 23.23
N ALA A 254 9.66 7.67 24.19
CA ALA A 254 9.83 8.18 25.54
C ALA A 254 11.03 7.55 26.29
N LEU A 255 11.36 6.29 25.96
CA LEU A 255 12.49 5.57 26.55
C LEU A 255 13.84 5.94 25.89
N HIS A 256 13.84 6.27 24.58
CA HIS A 256 15.06 6.43 23.79
C HIS A 256 15.45 7.90 23.56
N THR A 257 14.52 8.86 23.61
CA THR A 257 14.80 10.30 23.46
C THR A 257 15.54 10.92 24.68
N ARG A 258 15.70 10.20 25.77
CA ARG A 258 16.42 10.68 26.97
C ARG A 258 17.94 10.69 26.83
N THR A 259 18.53 10.23 25.75
CA THR A 259 19.99 10.05 25.60
C THR A 259 20.69 11.02 24.63
N VAL A 260 20.00 12.02 24.09
CA VAL A 260 20.69 13.06 23.31
C VAL A 260 20.98 14.25 24.22
N PRO A 261 22.26 14.52 24.61
CA PRO A 261 22.61 15.75 25.27
C PRO A 261 22.26 16.93 24.34
N GLN A 262 21.41 17.83 24.80
CA GLN A 262 21.20 19.10 24.11
C GLN A 262 22.53 19.90 24.21
N SER A 263 23.33 19.86 23.14
CA SER A 263 24.46 20.81 23.00
C SER A 263 23.87 22.18 22.69
N PRO A 264 24.22 23.21 23.47
CA PRO A 264 23.59 24.54 23.35
C PRO A 264 23.95 25.34 22.10
N ASN A 265 24.78 24.85 21.19
CA ASN A 265 25.30 25.61 20.06
C ASN A 265 25.40 24.76 18.77
N HIS A 266 24.28 24.31 18.25
CA HIS A 266 24.25 23.88 16.84
C HIS A 266 23.07 24.52 16.13
N THR A 267 23.38 25.52 15.32
CA THR A 267 22.59 25.95 14.18
C THR A 267 22.53 24.77 13.20
N LEU A 268 21.57 23.86 13.45
CA LEU A 268 21.30 22.73 12.57
C LEU A 268 20.72 23.27 11.27
N LYS A 269 21.61 23.41 10.26
CA LYS A 269 21.13 23.32 8.87
C LYS A 269 20.34 22.04 8.79
N GLN A 270 19.03 22.17 8.59
CA GLN A 270 18.12 21.06 8.34
C GLN A 270 18.57 20.38 7.04
N SER A 271 19.47 19.39 7.14
CA SER A 271 19.62 18.43 6.09
C SER A 271 18.30 17.64 6.06
N HIS A 272 17.51 17.82 5.04
CA HIS A 272 16.37 16.99 4.73
C HIS A 272 16.90 15.57 4.43
N ASN A 273 17.09 14.77 5.47
CA ASN A 273 17.28 13.35 5.31
C ASN A 273 15.87 12.71 5.25
N PRO A 274 15.40 12.28 4.07
CA PRO A 274 14.07 11.67 3.91
C PRO A 274 13.94 10.33 4.65
N ALA A 275 15.01 9.81 5.25
CA ALA A 275 15.07 8.55 5.95
C ALA A 275 14.63 8.62 7.43
N ARG A 276 14.31 9.79 7.99
CA ARG A 276 13.76 9.84 9.35
C ARG A 276 12.37 9.25 9.34
N SER A 277 12.18 8.16 10.09
CA SER A 277 10.91 7.48 10.26
C SER A 277 9.79 8.49 10.54
N SER A 278 8.86 8.60 9.62
CA SER A 278 7.64 9.35 9.88
C SER A 278 6.92 8.64 11.03
N ARG A 279 6.53 9.40 12.04
CA ARG A 279 5.71 8.92 13.18
C ARG A 279 4.61 8.01 12.64
N PRO A 280 4.43 6.78 13.17
CA PRO A 280 3.36 5.91 12.73
C PRO A 280 2.01 6.61 12.80
N CYS A 281 1.25 6.60 11.72
CA CYS A 281 -0.04 7.30 11.67
C CYS A 281 -1.24 6.42 12.03
N GLY A 282 -0.99 5.13 12.32
CA GLY A 282 -2.03 4.14 12.55
C GLY A 282 -2.78 3.75 11.27
N CYS A 283 -3.96 3.14 11.42
CA CYS A 283 -4.78 2.72 10.29
C CYS A 283 -5.36 3.92 9.53
N LEU A 284 -5.17 3.95 8.21
CA LEU A 284 -5.70 4.97 7.29
C LEU A 284 -7.00 4.55 6.61
N GLY A 285 -7.47 3.32 6.82
CA GLY A 285 -8.72 2.82 6.23
C GLY A 285 -9.89 3.76 6.51
N GLY A 286 -10.55 4.25 5.46
CA GLY A 286 -11.64 5.22 5.54
C GLY A 286 -11.23 6.63 5.99
N ARG A 287 -9.95 6.89 6.24
CA ARG A 287 -9.43 8.19 6.74
C ARG A 287 -8.42 8.86 5.81
N GLY A 288 -8.39 8.46 4.58
CA GLY A 288 -7.43 8.93 3.57
C GLY A 288 -6.95 7.82 2.65
N PHE A 289 -7.40 6.61 2.89
CA PHE A 289 -7.19 5.43 2.06
C PHE A 289 -8.55 4.83 1.69
N ALA A 290 -8.68 4.42 0.43
CA ALA A 290 -9.81 3.64 -0.08
C ALA A 290 -9.29 2.48 -0.91
N PHE A 291 -10.11 1.45 -1.03
CA PHE A 291 -9.87 0.30 -1.88
C PHE A 291 -11.00 0.17 -2.89
N LEU A 292 -10.66 0.06 -4.18
CA LEU A 292 -11.60 -0.20 -5.26
C LEU A 292 -11.34 -1.60 -5.82
N SER A 293 -12.37 -2.46 -5.79
CA SER A 293 -12.26 -3.83 -6.26
C SER A 293 -12.31 -3.93 -7.78
N HIS A 294 -11.92 -5.08 -8.33
CA HIS A 294 -11.98 -5.39 -9.76
C HIS A 294 -13.40 -5.37 -10.35
N VAL A 295 -14.42 -5.52 -9.52
CA VAL A 295 -15.84 -5.45 -9.91
C VAL A 295 -16.49 -4.09 -9.59
N GLY A 296 -15.70 -3.13 -9.07
CA GLY A 296 -16.16 -1.78 -8.81
C GLY A 296 -16.67 -1.51 -7.40
N ASP A 297 -16.52 -2.45 -6.46
CA ASP A 297 -16.88 -2.22 -5.06
C ASP A 297 -15.87 -1.29 -4.40
N LEU A 298 -16.38 -0.24 -3.77
CA LEU A 298 -15.60 0.66 -2.94
C LEU A 298 -15.61 0.18 -1.50
N GLN A 299 -14.43 0.07 -0.89
CA GLN A 299 -14.24 -0.38 0.49
C GLN A 299 -13.32 0.61 1.23
N THR A 300 -13.47 0.69 2.55
CA THR A 300 -12.55 1.48 3.41
C THR A 300 -11.15 0.90 3.43
N CYS A 301 -11.02 -0.41 3.27
CA CYS A 301 -9.76 -1.14 3.26
C CYS A 301 -9.94 -2.46 2.51
N GLY A 302 -8.92 -2.88 1.76
CA GLY A 302 -8.96 -4.16 1.05
C GLY A 302 -8.98 -5.42 1.94
N PHE A 303 -8.74 -5.27 3.24
CA PHE A 303 -8.85 -6.36 4.22
C PHE A 303 -10.22 -6.41 4.92
N ILE A 304 -11.12 -5.49 4.61
CA ILE A 304 -12.49 -5.46 5.16
C ILE A 304 -13.44 -5.72 4.00
N ASP A 305 -14.01 -6.91 3.97
CA ASP A 305 -14.98 -7.32 2.94
C ASP A 305 -16.37 -6.75 3.25
N ARG A 306 -16.46 -5.43 3.19
CA ARG A 306 -17.71 -4.68 3.39
C ARG A 306 -17.74 -3.51 2.43
N PRO A 307 -18.42 -3.67 1.27
CA PRO A 307 -18.57 -2.60 0.31
C PRO A 307 -19.33 -1.40 0.89
N CYS A 308 -18.87 -0.20 0.54
CA CYS A 308 -19.53 1.07 0.81
C CYS A 308 -20.47 1.48 -0.33
N GLY A 309 -20.48 0.72 -1.42
CA GLY A 309 -21.24 0.91 -2.65
C GLY A 309 -20.44 0.41 -3.85
N ASN A 310 -21.11 0.28 -4.99
CA ASN A 310 -20.48 -0.10 -6.24
C ASN A 310 -20.40 1.09 -7.20
N ILE A 311 -19.27 1.26 -7.88
CA ILE A 311 -19.04 2.40 -8.77
C ILE A 311 -20.02 2.44 -9.96
N ARG A 312 -20.52 1.28 -10.40
CA ARG A 312 -21.48 1.18 -11.51
C ARG A 312 -22.82 1.81 -11.18
N ASP A 313 -23.26 1.76 -9.92
CA ASP A 313 -24.50 2.36 -9.45
C ASP A 313 -24.48 3.90 -9.56
N PHE A 314 -23.28 4.46 -9.72
CA PHE A 314 -23.03 5.90 -9.86
C PHE A 314 -22.45 6.27 -11.23
N GLY A 315 -22.69 5.47 -12.27
CA GLY A 315 -22.20 5.73 -13.63
C GLY A 315 -20.67 5.74 -13.78
N CYS A 316 -19.96 5.06 -12.88
CA CYS A 316 -18.51 5.09 -12.74
C CYS A 316 -17.94 6.45 -12.29
N ASP A 317 -18.74 7.26 -11.61
CA ASP A 317 -18.29 8.50 -10.98
C ASP A 317 -17.90 8.25 -9.52
N PHE A 318 -16.59 8.29 -9.24
CA PHE A 318 -16.04 8.04 -7.92
C PHE A 318 -16.45 9.12 -6.91
N ARG A 319 -16.60 10.37 -7.35
CA ARG A 319 -17.02 11.49 -6.49
C ARG A 319 -18.48 11.35 -6.10
N ALA A 320 -19.34 11.01 -7.05
CA ALA A 320 -20.75 10.75 -6.79
C ALA A 320 -20.91 9.62 -5.78
N LEU A 321 -20.17 8.52 -5.95
CA LEU A 321 -20.20 7.38 -5.02
C LEU A 321 -19.81 7.80 -3.59
N ILE A 322 -18.69 8.51 -3.40
CA ILE A 322 -18.26 8.88 -2.04
C ILE A 322 -19.12 10.01 -1.42
N SER A 323 -19.76 10.82 -2.23
CA SER A 323 -20.65 11.89 -1.75
C SER A 323 -22.06 11.41 -1.40
N ALA A 324 -22.39 10.15 -1.70
CA ALA A 324 -23.68 9.57 -1.33
C ALA A 324 -23.86 9.58 0.19
N ALA A 325 -25.09 9.91 0.65
CA ALA A 325 -25.38 10.24 2.05
C ALA A 325 -25.04 9.16 3.07
N ASP A 326 -25.02 7.89 2.64
CA ASP A 326 -24.79 6.73 3.50
C ASP A 326 -23.39 6.13 3.36
N ASN A 327 -22.46 6.84 2.72
CA ASN A 327 -21.12 6.31 2.47
C ASN A 327 -20.24 6.37 3.74
N PRO A 328 -19.83 5.22 4.30
CA PRO A 328 -19.03 5.19 5.52
C PRO A 328 -17.58 5.70 5.34
N LEU A 329 -17.11 5.96 4.10
CA LEU A 329 -15.82 6.66 3.89
C LEU A 329 -15.85 8.11 4.40
N GLY A 330 -17.03 8.71 4.53
CA GLY A 330 -17.22 10.00 5.19
C GLY A 330 -17.26 9.94 6.72
N LEU A 331 -17.40 8.75 7.30
CA LEU A 331 -17.52 8.55 8.73
C LEU A 331 -16.17 8.13 9.31
N ALA A 332 -15.38 9.09 9.75
CA ALA A 332 -14.13 8.86 10.47
C ALA A 332 -14.42 8.15 11.82
N GLY A 333 -14.47 6.82 11.83
CA GLY A 333 -14.67 6.11 13.10
C GLY A 333 -14.93 4.61 13.01
N THR A 334 -15.42 4.08 11.92
CA THR A 334 -15.92 2.70 11.85
C THR A 334 -14.85 1.60 11.85
N CYS A 335 -13.60 1.91 11.59
CA CYS A 335 -12.52 0.90 11.62
C CYS A 335 -12.14 0.44 13.05
N ARG A 336 -12.51 1.20 14.10
CA ARG A 336 -12.21 0.83 15.50
C ARG A 336 -13.15 -0.23 16.06
N GLN A 337 -14.34 -0.42 15.49
CA GLN A 337 -15.35 -1.36 16.01
C GLN A 337 -15.27 -2.76 15.41
N GLN A 338 -14.41 -3.02 14.44
CA GLN A 338 -14.31 -4.30 13.74
C GLN A 338 -12.99 -5.04 13.96
N ALA A 339 -12.12 -4.53 14.82
CA ALA A 339 -10.86 -5.16 15.23
C ALA A 339 -10.93 -5.72 16.66
N GLN A 340 -12.14 -6.01 17.16
CA GLN A 340 -12.39 -6.78 18.39
C GLN A 340 -12.95 -8.14 18.07
#